data_570a5106c85aa98cd953296ef7f34ffd
#
_entry.id   570a5106c85aa98cd953296ef7f34ffd
#
_cell.length_a   1.000
_cell.length_b   1.000
_cell.length_c   1.000
_cell.angle_alpha   90.00
_cell.angle_beta   90.00
_cell.angle_gamma   90.00
#
_symmetry.space_group_name_H-M   'P 1'
#
loop_
_entity.id
_entity.type
_entity.pdbx_description
1 polymer ?
#
loop_
_entity_poly.entity_id
_entity_poly.type
_entity_poly.pdbx_seq_one_letter_code
_entity_poly.pdbx_strand_id
1 'polypeptide(L)'
;GVDMPIEPPETGARECDLAVKKALGPKASSLFITPTRAALACATQAEATVVNKEHGGAGVSAQAFALRHKIREVEQAGVGGLIEVHPELTFHLLGAPRFPKRSWAGVRERVRILQANGLDPWAWESTGWAGVDDTLDAAAAALTAARHADGTAIRFPARRRGPAIWA
;
A
#
# COMPACT_ATOMS: atom_id res chain seq x y z
N GLY A 1 -8.43 3.51 -6.05
CA GLY A 1 -7.40 3.24 -5.05
C GLY A 1 -6.05 2.97 -5.69
N VAL A 2 -4.99 3.35 -5.03
CA VAL A 2 -3.62 3.10 -5.49
C VAL A 2 -2.79 2.49 -4.36
N ASP A 3 -1.99 1.46 -4.69
CA ASP A 3 -1.01 0.86 -3.77
C ASP A 3 0.30 1.68 -3.82
N MET A 4 0.21 2.93 -3.39
CA MET A 4 1.34 3.86 -3.39
C MET A 4 1.08 4.98 -2.37
N PRO A 5 2.11 5.43 -1.62
CA PRO A 5 2.00 6.62 -0.78
C PRO A 5 1.59 7.85 -1.59
N ILE A 6 0.56 8.56 -1.14
CA ILE A 6 0.03 9.75 -1.81
C ILE A 6 0.64 11.02 -1.21
N GLU A 7 0.81 11.06 0.11
CA GLU A 7 1.28 12.23 0.85
C GLU A 7 2.55 11.89 1.65
N PRO A 8 3.76 12.01 1.06
CA PRO A 8 5.02 11.86 1.79
C PRO A 8 5.13 12.90 2.92
N PRO A 9 5.68 12.53 4.10
CA PRO A 9 5.80 13.48 5.20
C PRO A 9 6.93 14.48 4.97
N GLU A 10 6.83 15.66 5.56
CA GLU A 10 7.94 16.61 5.63
C GLU A 10 8.98 16.15 6.67
N THR A 11 8.51 15.63 7.79
CA THR A 11 9.35 15.16 8.90
C THR A 11 8.79 13.89 9.52
N GLY A 12 9.68 13.03 10.03
CA GLY A 12 9.33 11.83 10.77
C GLY A 12 8.69 10.74 9.92
N ALA A 13 7.87 9.92 10.56
CA ALA A 13 7.09 8.85 9.92
C ALA A 13 5.60 9.22 9.91
N ARG A 14 4.89 8.82 8.84
CA ARG A 14 3.44 8.99 8.77
C ARG A 14 2.75 8.09 9.80
N GLU A 15 1.76 8.62 10.49
CA GLU A 15 0.98 7.82 11.44
C GLU A 15 0.22 6.68 10.76
N CYS A 16 -0.23 6.85 9.52
CA CYS A 16 -0.89 5.80 8.76
C CYS A 16 0.03 4.59 8.53
N ASP A 17 1.32 4.80 8.20
CA ASP A 17 2.28 3.71 8.05
C ASP A 17 2.45 2.93 9.36
N LEU A 18 2.59 3.65 10.48
CA LEU A 18 2.75 3.03 11.80
C LEU A 18 1.49 2.26 12.22
N ALA A 19 0.30 2.82 11.96
CA ALA A 19 -0.97 2.18 12.27
C ALA A 19 -1.16 0.89 11.45
N VAL A 20 -0.85 0.92 10.16
CA VAL A 20 -0.92 -0.27 9.29
C VAL A 20 0.09 -1.33 9.68
N LYS A 21 1.34 -0.95 9.99
CA LYS A 21 2.34 -1.92 10.50
C LYS A 21 1.87 -2.61 11.78
N LYS A 22 1.26 -1.87 12.69
CA LYS A 22 0.67 -2.44 13.91
C LYS A 22 -0.47 -3.41 13.59
N ALA A 23 -1.34 -3.06 12.66
CA ALA A 23 -2.47 -3.91 12.25
C ALA A 23 -2.01 -5.20 11.54
N LEU A 24 -0.99 -5.11 10.69
CA LEU A 24 -0.41 -6.27 9.98
C LEU A 24 0.34 -7.24 10.91
N GLY A 25 0.82 -6.79 12.07
CA GLY A 25 1.53 -7.64 13.03
C GLY A 25 2.72 -8.38 12.39
N PRO A 26 2.71 -9.74 12.34
CA PRO A 26 3.81 -10.52 11.75
C PRO A 26 4.09 -10.18 10.27
N LYS A 27 3.12 -9.62 9.55
CA LYS A 27 3.25 -9.21 8.15
C LYS A 27 3.66 -7.74 7.98
N ALA A 28 4.06 -7.06 9.04
CA ALA A 28 4.47 -5.64 9.01
C ALA A 28 5.60 -5.32 8.01
N SER A 29 6.39 -6.32 7.63
CA SER A 29 7.44 -6.19 6.60
C SER A 29 6.90 -5.99 5.19
N SER A 30 5.61 -6.26 4.93
CA SER A 30 4.97 -6.00 3.64
C SER A 30 4.76 -4.51 3.36
N LEU A 31 4.80 -3.66 4.39
CA LEU A 31 4.74 -2.21 4.27
C LEU A 31 6.10 -1.58 4.62
N PHE A 32 6.64 -0.75 3.76
CA PHE A 32 7.75 0.15 4.10
C PHE A 32 7.23 1.43 4.76
N ILE A 33 8.05 2.07 5.59
CA ILE A 33 7.75 3.42 6.07
C ILE A 33 8.07 4.40 4.94
N THR A 34 7.12 5.25 4.61
CA THR A 34 7.28 6.26 3.56
C THR A 34 8.38 7.25 3.95
N PRO A 35 9.43 7.42 3.13
CA PRO A 35 10.47 8.40 3.39
C PRO A 35 9.92 9.83 3.34
N THR A 36 10.62 10.74 3.98
CA THR A 36 10.31 12.16 3.88
C THR A 36 10.45 12.68 2.45
N ARG A 37 9.74 13.75 2.12
CA ARG A 37 9.77 14.37 0.78
C ARG A 37 11.18 14.74 0.36
N ALA A 38 12.00 15.27 1.29
CA ALA A 38 13.41 15.58 1.05
C ALA A 38 14.22 14.33 0.68
N ALA A 39 14.02 13.20 1.40
CA ALA A 39 14.72 11.95 1.11
C ALA A 39 14.32 11.33 -0.24
N LEU A 40 13.05 11.49 -0.66
CA LEU A 40 12.58 11.01 -1.97
C LEU A 40 13.20 11.79 -3.16
N ALA A 41 13.78 12.96 -2.91
CA ALA A 41 14.45 13.77 -3.94
C ALA A 41 15.92 13.38 -4.16
N CYS A 42 16.52 12.58 -3.27
CA CYS A 42 17.93 12.20 -3.32
C CYS A 42 18.24 11.28 -4.51
N ALA A 43 19.48 11.36 -5.00
CA ALA A 43 19.96 10.57 -6.13
C ALA A 43 20.30 9.12 -5.73
N THR A 44 20.78 8.90 -4.51
CA THR A 44 21.20 7.59 -4.00
C THR A 44 20.46 7.20 -2.73
N GLN A 45 20.34 5.88 -2.47
CA GLN A 45 19.72 5.36 -1.25
C GLN A 45 20.50 5.76 0.02
N ALA A 46 21.83 5.82 -0.08
CA ALA A 46 22.68 6.22 1.03
C ALA A 46 22.40 7.67 1.44
N GLU A 47 22.38 8.58 0.48
CA GLU A 47 22.02 9.98 0.66
C GLU A 47 20.60 10.13 1.21
N ALA A 48 19.62 9.44 0.59
CA ALA A 48 18.24 9.43 1.07
C ALA A 48 18.12 8.98 2.53
N THR A 49 18.92 8.01 2.95
CA THR A 49 18.95 7.53 4.35
C THR A 49 19.50 8.59 5.31
N VAL A 50 20.54 9.32 4.91
CA VAL A 50 21.09 10.42 5.72
C VAL A 50 20.06 11.53 5.86
N VAL A 51 19.56 12.04 4.74
CA VAL A 51 18.56 13.12 4.72
C VAL A 51 17.30 12.73 5.49
N ASN A 52 16.82 11.49 5.34
CA ASN A 52 15.63 11.03 6.06
C ASN A 52 15.81 11.05 7.57
N LYS A 53 17.00 10.67 8.05
CA LYS A 53 17.35 10.71 9.50
C LYS A 53 17.43 12.14 10.02
N GLU A 54 18.01 13.06 9.25
CA GLU A 54 18.07 14.49 9.60
C GLU A 54 16.67 15.10 9.74
N HIS A 55 15.70 14.59 8.97
CA HIS A 55 14.30 14.97 9.06
C HIS A 55 13.48 14.13 10.06
N GLY A 56 14.13 13.40 10.97
CA GLY A 56 13.48 12.63 12.02
C GLY A 56 12.90 11.29 11.59
N GLY A 57 13.18 10.84 10.36
CA GLY A 57 12.81 9.52 9.87
C GLY A 57 13.85 8.44 10.19
N ALA A 58 13.59 7.22 9.76
CA ALA A 58 14.48 6.07 9.87
C ALA A 58 15.35 5.86 8.61
N GLY A 59 16.06 4.74 8.51
CA GLY A 59 16.73 4.34 7.28
C GLY A 59 15.74 4.10 6.14
N VAL A 60 16.13 4.45 4.92
CA VAL A 60 15.30 4.24 3.72
C VAL A 60 15.55 2.83 3.16
N SER A 61 14.50 2.00 3.07
CA SER A 61 14.62 0.67 2.50
C SER A 61 14.89 0.72 0.98
N ALA A 62 15.53 -0.32 0.44
CA ALA A 62 15.78 -0.42 -1.00
C ALA A 62 14.46 -0.35 -1.81
N GLN A 63 13.39 -0.97 -1.31
CA GLN A 63 12.08 -0.92 -1.93
C GLN A 63 11.52 0.51 -1.99
N ALA A 64 11.53 1.23 -0.86
CA ALA A 64 11.04 2.61 -0.79
C ALA A 64 11.85 3.53 -1.72
N PHE A 65 13.17 3.34 -1.75
CA PHE A 65 14.03 4.11 -2.64
C PHE A 65 13.79 3.80 -4.12
N ALA A 66 13.59 2.53 -4.48
CA ALA A 66 13.26 2.15 -5.86
C ALA A 66 11.95 2.77 -6.34
N LEU A 67 10.97 2.94 -5.44
CA LEU A 67 9.66 3.52 -5.73
C LEU A 67 9.61 5.05 -5.68
N ARG A 68 10.70 5.75 -5.30
CA ARG A 68 10.71 7.20 -5.06
C ARG A 68 10.15 8.04 -6.21
N HIS A 69 10.42 7.65 -7.45
CA HIS A 69 9.92 8.39 -8.61
C HIS A 69 8.40 8.23 -8.74
N LYS A 70 7.87 7.02 -8.56
CA LYS A 70 6.43 6.76 -8.60
C LYS A 70 5.67 7.45 -7.46
N ILE A 71 6.25 7.46 -6.25
CA ILE A 71 5.66 8.18 -5.11
C ILE A 71 5.55 9.67 -5.43
N ARG A 72 6.60 10.29 -5.96
CA ARG A 72 6.59 11.71 -6.35
C ARG A 72 5.64 12.00 -7.51
N GLU A 73 5.56 11.10 -8.47
CA GLU A 73 4.63 11.19 -9.60
C GLU A 73 3.18 11.17 -9.14
N VAL A 74 2.82 10.25 -8.25
CA VAL A 74 1.46 10.18 -7.65
C VAL A 74 1.13 11.45 -6.86
N GLU A 75 2.07 11.94 -6.05
CA GLU A 75 1.90 13.19 -5.30
C GLU A 75 1.67 14.39 -6.23
N GLN A 76 2.50 14.52 -7.29
CA GLN A 76 2.44 15.63 -8.24
C GLN A 76 1.19 15.58 -9.13
N ALA A 77 0.67 14.39 -9.40
CA ALA A 77 -0.52 14.22 -10.22
C ALA A 77 -1.75 14.90 -9.61
N GLY A 78 -1.82 15.05 -8.28
CA GLY A 78 -2.87 15.81 -7.59
C GLY A 78 -4.29 15.34 -7.89
N VAL A 79 -4.47 14.04 -8.19
CA VAL A 79 -5.77 13.50 -8.61
C VAL A 79 -6.75 13.52 -7.45
N GLY A 80 -7.80 14.33 -7.55
CA GLY A 80 -8.87 14.38 -6.56
C GLY A 80 -9.58 13.04 -6.42
N GLY A 81 -9.92 12.65 -5.18
CA GLY A 81 -10.61 11.38 -4.90
C GLY A 81 -9.70 10.15 -4.93
N LEU A 82 -8.40 10.31 -5.17
CA LEU A 82 -7.45 9.20 -5.05
C LEU A 82 -7.28 8.81 -3.58
N ILE A 83 -7.36 7.52 -3.29
CA ILE A 83 -7.13 6.97 -1.96
C ILE A 83 -5.93 6.02 -1.96
N GLU A 84 -5.12 6.09 -0.91
CA GLU A 84 -4.02 5.16 -0.67
C GLU A 84 -4.57 3.86 -0.09
N VAL A 85 -4.21 2.74 -0.70
CA VAL A 85 -4.63 1.39 -0.31
C VAL A 85 -3.40 0.54 -0.08
N HIS A 86 -3.46 -0.39 0.87
CA HIS A 86 -2.44 -1.42 1.04
C HIS A 86 -3.07 -2.80 0.84
N PRO A 87 -2.87 -3.47 -0.32
CA PRO A 87 -3.55 -4.71 -0.68
C PRO A 87 -3.39 -5.84 0.34
N GLU A 88 -2.18 -6.02 0.90
CA GLU A 88 -1.97 -7.07 1.90
C GLU A 88 -2.74 -6.80 3.21
N LEU A 89 -2.97 -5.51 3.57
CA LEU A 89 -3.84 -5.15 4.68
C LEU A 89 -5.30 -5.48 4.35
N THR A 90 -5.77 -5.16 3.15
CA THR A 90 -7.12 -5.54 2.67
C THR A 90 -7.33 -7.04 2.78
N PHE A 91 -6.41 -7.85 2.25
CA PHE A 91 -6.48 -9.30 2.37
C PHE A 91 -6.41 -9.79 3.82
N HIS A 92 -5.56 -9.15 4.64
CA HIS A 92 -5.43 -9.51 6.06
C HIS A 92 -6.75 -9.32 6.82
N LEU A 93 -7.44 -8.21 6.59
CA LEU A 93 -8.70 -7.89 7.25
C LEU A 93 -9.87 -8.74 6.74
N LEU A 94 -9.88 -9.09 5.44
CA LEU A 94 -10.97 -9.84 4.84
C LEU A 94 -10.87 -11.36 5.03
N GLY A 95 -9.68 -11.92 5.23
CA GLY A 95 -9.55 -13.37 5.30
C GLY A 95 -8.20 -13.88 5.81
N ALA A 96 -7.28 -13.00 6.19
CA ALA A 96 -5.98 -13.33 6.78
C ALA A 96 -5.23 -14.47 6.07
N PRO A 97 -4.87 -14.35 4.77
CA PRO A 97 -4.23 -15.41 4.03
C PRO A 97 -2.92 -15.84 4.71
N ARG A 98 -2.70 -17.17 4.79
CA ARG A 98 -1.57 -17.76 5.51
C ARG A 98 -0.33 -17.93 4.66
N PHE A 99 -0.54 -18.16 3.34
CA PHE A 99 0.55 -18.48 2.42
C PHE A 99 1.07 -17.25 1.68
N PRO A 100 2.37 -17.23 1.28
CA PRO A 100 2.96 -16.15 0.51
C PRO A 100 2.17 -15.88 -0.79
N LYS A 101 1.99 -14.61 -1.17
CA LYS A 101 1.15 -14.23 -2.32
C LYS A 101 1.61 -14.84 -3.66
N ARG A 102 2.90 -15.18 -3.80
CA ARG A 102 3.48 -15.81 -5.01
C ARG A 102 3.42 -17.33 -5.00
N SER A 103 2.96 -17.96 -3.92
CA SER A 103 2.74 -19.40 -3.89
C SER A 103 1.35 -19.73 -4.46
N TRP A 104 1.21 -20.92 -5.04
CA TRP A 104 -0.09 -21.39 -5.54
C TRP A 104 -1.18 -21.35 -4.46
N ALA A 105 -0.85 -21.79 -3.24
CA ALA A 105 -1.77 -21.75 -2.12
C ALA A 105 -2.16 -20.31 -1.76
N GLY A 106 -1.20 -19.37 -1.74
CA GLY A 106 -1.45 -17.95 -1.45
C GLY A 106 -2.29 -17.25 -2.51
N VAL A 107 -2.09 -17.59 -3.78
CA VAL A 107 -2.95 -17.12 -4.89
C VAL A 107 -4.39 -17.61 -4.67
N ARG A 108 -4.57 -18.92 -4.42
CA ARG A 108 -5.91 -19.49 -4.20
C ARG A 108 -6.63 -18.90 -2.98
N GLU A 109 -5.92 -18.64 -1.89
CA GLU A 109 -6.50 -17.98 -0.71
C GLU A 109 -7.01 -16.57 -1.07
N ARG A 110 -6.20 -15.76 -1.77
CA ARG A 110 -6.58 -14.40 -2.16
C ARG A 110 -7.73 -14.38 -3.16
N VAL A 111 -7.73 -15.28 -4.14
CA VAL A 111 -8.87 -15.42 -5.06
C VAL A 111 -10.16 -15.75 -4.30
N ARG A 112 -10.14 -16.70 -3.35
CA ARG A 112 -11.33 -17.01 -2.54
C ARG A 112 -11.82 -15.82 -1.73
N ILE A 113 -10.89 -15.03 -1.17
CA ILE A 113 -11.24 -13.81 -0.44
C ILE A 113 -11.93 -12.81 -1.37
N LEU A 114 -11.40 -12.59 -2.58
CA LEU A 114 -12.01 -11.72 -3.57
C LEU A 114 -13.39 -12.20 -4.01
N GLN A 115 -13.53 -13.51 -4.31
CA GLN A 115 -14.81 -14.13 -4.67
C GLN A 115 -15.87 -13.96 -3.58
N ALA A 116 -15.49 -14.16 -2.31
CA ALA A 116 -16.39 -13.95 -1.17
C ALA A 116 -16.84 -12.48 -1.01
N ASN A 117 -16.13 -11.54 -1.65
CA ASN A 117 -16.43 -10.11 -1.67
C ASN A 117 -16.93 -9.62 -3.04
N GLY A 118 -17.42 -10.51 -3.90
CA GLY A 118 -18.07 -10.17 -5.16
C GLY A 118 -17.15 -9.92 -6.36
N LEU A 119 -15.83 -10.19 -6.21
CA LEU A 119 -14.86 -10.08 -7.29
C LEU A 119 -14.34 -11.47 -7.67
N ASP A 120 -14.59 -11.93 -8.89
CA ASP A 120 -14.08 -13.20 -9.39
C ASP A 120 -12.95 -13.00 -10.41
N PRO A 121 -11.67 -13.10 -9.99
CA PRO A 121 -10.54 -12.99 -10.90
C PRO A 121 -10.49 -14.05 -12.01
N TRP A 122 -11.13 -15.21 -11.80
CA TRP A 122 -11.19 -16.25 -12.82
C TRP A 122 -12.13 -15.93 -13.98
N ALA A 123 -13.05 -14.97 -13.80
CA ALA A 123 -13.94 -14.51 -14.86
C ALA A 123 -13.27 -13.49 -15.80
N TRP A 124 -12.05 -13.03 -15.52
CA TRP A 124 -11.37 -12.05 -16.37
C TRP A 124 -10.73 -12.75 -17.57
N GLU A 125 -10.97 -12.21 -18.76
CA GLU A 125 -10.48 -12.80 -20.01
C GLU A 125 -8.96 -12.75 -20.12
N SER A 126 -8.34 -11.63 -19.73
CA SER A 126 -6.89 -11.45 -19.77
C SER A 126 -6.45 -10.30 -18.85
N THR A 127 -5.32 -10.48 -18.23
CA THR A 127 -4.59 -9.43 -17.50
C THR A 127 -3.30 -9.00 -18.24
N GLY A 128 -3.14 -9.44 -19.49
CA GLY A 128 -1.97 -9.19 -20.30
C GLY A 128 -0.69 -9.76 -19.67
N TRP A 129 0.34 -8.93 -19.58
CA TRP A 129 1.66 -9.28 -19.02
C TRP A 129 1.76 -9.04 -17.50
N ALA A 130 0.68 -8.65 -16.83
CA ALA A 130 0.70 -8.41 -15.39
C ALA A 130 0.96 -9.72 -14.62
N GLY A 131 1.80 -9.65 -13.59
CA GLY A 131 2.00 -10.76 -12.66
C GLY A 131 0.71 -11.11 -11.93
N VAL A 132 0.56 -12.38 -11.55
CA VAL A 132 -0.63 -12.84 -10.82
C VAL A 132 -0.78 -12.09 -9.49
N ASP A 133 0.32 -11.87 -8.77
CA ASP A 133 0.32 -11.11 -7.52
C ASP A 133 -0.06 -9.64 -7.75
N ASP A 134 0.43 -9.00 -8.80
CA ASP A 134 0.08 -7.62 -9.15
C ASP A 134 -1.40 -7.49 -9.53
N THR A 135 -1.92 -8.48 -10.27
CA THR A 135 -3.35 -8.55 -10.62
C THR A 135 -4.24 -8.65 -9.38
N LEU A 136 -3.88 -9.51 -8.42
CA LEU A 136 -4.64 -9.67 -7.19
C LEU A 136 -4.53 -8.44 -6.28
N ASP A 137 -3.36 -7.78 -6.24
CA ASP A 137 -3.17 -6.53 -5.51
C ASP A 137 -4.02 -5.41 -6.11
N ALA A 138 -4.09 -5.30 -7.44
CA ALA A 138 -4.97 -4.35 -8.13
C ALA A 138 -6.46 -4.61 -7.84
N ALA A 139 -6.86 -5.89 -7.79
CA ALA A 139 -8.22 -6.28 -7.42
C ALA A 139 -8.58 -5.88 -5.98
N ALA A 140 -7.65 -6.09 -5.04
CA ALA A 140 -7.84 -5.67 -3.65
C ALA A 140 -7.94 -4.14 -3.53
N ALA A 141 -7.14 -3.40 -4.31
CA ALA A 141 -7.23 -1.94 -4.36
C ALA A 141 -8.58 -1.46 -4.93
N ALA A 142 -9.09 -2.11 -5.98
CA ALA A 142 -10.40 -1.82 -6.55
C ALA A 142 -11.53 -2.11 -5.56
N LEU A 143 -11.48 -3.26 -4.87
CA LEU A 143 -12.45 -3.62 -3.83
C LEU A 143 -12.45 -2.61 -2.68
N THR A 144 -11.27 -2.21 -2.22
CA THR A 144 -11.17 -1.18 -1.17
C THR A 144 -11.72 0.16 -1.64
N ALA A 145 -11.47 0.55 -2.89
CA ALA A 145 -12.02 1.79 -3.44
C ALA A 145 -13.55 1.77 -3.51
N ALA A 146 -14.16 0.64 -3.91
CA ALA A 146 -15.61 0.46 -3.89
C ALA A 146 -16.15 0.58 -2.45
N ARG A 147 -15.54 -0.11 -1.50
CA ARG A 147 -15.91 -0.04 -0.08
C ARG A 147 -15.73 1.37 0.50
N HIS A 148 -14.73 2.11 0.04
CA HIS A 148 -14.55 3.51 0.44
C HIS A 148 -15.70 4.39 -0.06
N ALA A 149 -16.13 4.20 -1.32
CA ALA A 149 -17.27 4.91 -1.88
C ALA A 149 -18.57 4.61 -1.12
N ASP A 150 -18.75 3.38 -0.67
CA ASP A 150 -19.92 2.92 0.11
C ASP A 150 -19.79 3.25 1.62
N GLY A 151 -18.68 3.84 2.06
CA GLY A 151 -18.46 4.18 3.47
C GLY A 151 -18.16 2.98 4.37
N THR A 152 -17.80 1.81 3.81
CA THR A 152 -17.52 0.56 4.54
C THR A 152 -16.03 0.21 4.65
N ALA A 153 -15.15 0.95 3.97
CA ALA A 153 -13.70 0.77 4.10
C ALA A 153 -13.20 1.22 5.48
N ILE A 154 -12.17 0.53 5.97
CA ILE A 154 -11.52 0.84 7.24
C ILE A 154 -10.37 1.80 7.00
N ARG A 155 -10.34 2.89 7.78
CA ARG A 155 -9.32 3.93 7.70
C ARG A 155 -8.23 3.72 8.74
N PHE A 156 -6.97 3.85 8.32
CA PHE A 156 -5.79 3.82 9.20
C PHE A 156 -4.99 5.13 9.10
N PRO A 157 -4.75 5.83 10.23
CA PRO A 157 -5.36 5.62 11.55
C PRO A 157 -6.85 5.97 11.53
N ALA A 158 -7.61 5.50 12.52
CA ALA A 158 -9.06 5.74 12.62
C ALA A 158 -9.44 7.23 12.78
N ARG A 159 -8.52 8.09 13.17
CA ARG A 159 -8.76 9.53 13.29
C ARG A 159 -9.06 10.18 11.93
N ARG A 160 -9.96 11.16 11.89
CA ARG A 160 -10.47 11.76 10.64
C ARG A 160 -9.54 12.76 9.93
N ARG A 161 -8.38 13.11 10.48
CA ARG A 161 -7.47 14.13 9.92
C ARG A 161 -6.13 13.52 9.49
N GLY A 162 -5.51 14.12 8.47
CA GLY A 162 -4.20 13.74 7.93
C GLY A 162 -4.23 12.53 6.99
N PRO A 163 -3.05 12.14 6.47
CA PRO A 163 -2.89 11.02 5.56
C PRO A 163 -3.50 9.73 6.10
N ALA A 164 -4.03 8.92 5.21
CA ALA A 164 -4.67 7.65 5.57
C ALA A 164 -4.37 6.56 4.55
N ILE A 165 -4.25 5.33 5.05
CA ILE A 165 -4.28 4.10 4.25
C ILE A 165 -5.62 3.43 4.51
N TRP A 166 -6.26 2.95 3.45
CA TRP A 166 -7.57 2.30 3.51
C TRP A 166 -7.49 0.80 3.20
N ALA A 167 -8.43 0.03 3.79
CA ALA A 167 -8.61 -1.39 3.53
C ALA A 167 -10.08 -1.84 3.64
#